data_0acb0c2b010d0412e098b12512c5a5cb
#
_entry.id   0acb0c2b010d0412e098b12512c5a5cb
#
_cell.length_a   1.000
_cell.length_b   1.000
_cell.length_c   1.000
_cell.angle_alpha   90.00
_cell.angle_beta   90.00
_cell.angle_gamma   90.00
#
_symmetry.space_group_name_H-M   'P 1'
#
loop_
_entity.id
_entity.type
_entity.pdbx_description
1 polymer ?
#
loop_
_entity_poly.entity_id
_entity_poly.type
_entity_poly.pdbx_seq_one_letter_code
_entity_poly.pdbx_strand_id
1 'polypeptide(L)'
;NRIDRILNLIYGFLPENGQLRQINITERKDSNFVAVNIPSFIIENNHFQSTIQIKEDTLPQQLWEATGELNRRDYTLKASVFAPEKRKISLPYITRRFGAEVTFDTLSYNMTKDKRASNQLLLKGKARVNGLDVFHKALSPEVIHLDRGQLCYEMNISGHSLELDSTTIVDFNKLQFHPYLRAEKEKGNWHFTAAVNKSWFPADDLFSSLPKGLFSNLEGIKTSGELAYHFLLDIDFAQLDSLKLESELKEKDFRITSYGATSLSKMSGEFIYTAYENGIPVRTFPIGPSCKHFTPLDSISPILRMSVMQSEDGAFFYHRGFLP
;
A
#
# COMPACT_ATOMS: atom_id res chain seq x y z
N ASN A 1 3.89 23.18 15.74
CA ASN A 1 3.40 22.07 14.93
C ASN A 1 1.92 21.81 15.24
N ARG A 2 1.06 21.68 14.19
CA ARG A 2 -0.40 21.45 14.39
C ARG A 2 -0.66 20.10 15.08
N ILE A 3 0.07 19.07 14.73
CA ILE A 3 -0.07 17.72 15.30
C ILE A 3 0.30 17.74 16.78
N ASP A 4 1.38 18.40 17.15
CA ASP A 4 1.78 18.54 18.55
C ASP A 4 0.73 19.28 19.40
N ARG A 5 0.11 20.33 18.84
CA ARG A 5 -0.99 21.05 19.53
C ARG A 5 -2.21 20.15 19.74
N ILE A 6 -2.57 19.34 18.72
CA ILE A 6 -3.69 18.39 18.82
C ILE A 6 -3.40 17.32 19.87
N LEU A 7 -2.20 16.74 19.85
CA LEU A 7 -1.81 15.74 20.85
C LEU A 7 -1.80 16.32 22.26
N ASN A 8 -1.23 17.50 22.46
CA ASN A 8 -1.21 18.17 23.74
C ASN A 8 -2.65 18.51 24.22
N LEU A 9 -3.55 18.86 23.31
CA LEU A 9 -4.95 19.10 23.64
C LEU A 9 -5.64 17.79 24.05
N ILE A 10 -5.46 16.71 23.31
CA ILE A 10 -6.01 15.40 23.65
C ILE A 10 -5.51 14.95 25.03
N TYR A 11 -4.18 14.92 25.22
CA TYR A 11 -3.59 14.50 26.50
C TYR A 11 -3.91 15.46 27.66
N GLY A 12 -4.12 16.75 27.38
CA GLY A 12 -4.49 17.74 28.39
C GLY A 12 -5.96 17.75 28.80
N PHE A 13 -6.84 17.39 27.87
CA PHE A 13 -8.28 17.50 28.03
C PHE A 13 -8.95 16.25 28.57
N LEU A 14 -8.48 15.05 28.18
CA LEU A 14 -9.09 13.79 28.59
C LEU A 14 -8.70 13.44 30.05
N PRO A 15 -9.65 13.20 30.94
CA PRO A 15 -9.38 12.77 32.31
C PRO A 15 -8.93 11.31 32.36
N GLU A 16 -8.32 10.89 33.51
CA GLU A 16 -8.00 9.48 33.76
C GLU A 16 -9.28 8.65 33.96
N ASN A 17 -10.32 9.28 34.47
CA ASN A 17 -11.64 8.68 34.66
C ASN A 17 -12.71 9.72 34.25
N GLY A 18 -13.67 9.28 33.47
CA GLY A 18 -14.75 10.14 33.03
C GLY A 18 -15.63 9.50 31.96
N GLN A 19 -16.72 10.21 31.67
CA GLN A 19 -17.64 9.82 30.62
C GLN A 19 -18.05 11.05 29.81
N LEU A 20 -17.92 10.96 28.51
CA LEU A 20 -18.48 11.91 27.56
C LEU A 20 -19.67 11.23 26.86
N ARG A 21 -20.75 11.97 26.69
CA ARG A 21 -21.97 11.45 26.06
C ARG A 21 -22.38 12.33 24.90
N GLN A 22 -22.93 11.69 23.85
CA GLN A 22 -23.58 12.37 22.72
C GLN A 22 -22.66 13.39 22.01
N ILE A 23 -21.45 12.98 21.68
CA ILE A 23 -20.58 13.80 20.83
C ILE A 23 -21.06 13.66 19.39
N ASN A 24 -21.46 14.77 18.79
CA ASN A 24 -21.90 14.80 17.39
C ASN A 24 -21.00 15.72 16.60
N ILE A 25 -20.40 15.19 15.55
CA ILE A 25 -19.57 15.91 14.60
C ILE A 25 -20.18 15.71 13.22
N THR A 26 -20.54 16.78 12.55
CA THR A 26 -21.06 16.70 11.18
C THR A 26 -20.28 17.66 10.30
N GLU A 27 -19.70 17.13 9.25
CA GLU A 27 -19.11 17.92 8.19
C GLU A 27 -20.03 17.87 6.97
N ARG A 28 -20.35 19.04 6.42
CA ARG A 28 -21.14 19.19 5.19
C ARG A 28 -20.36 19.97 4.17
N LYS A 29 -20.37 19.47 2.96
CA LYS A 29 -19.83 20.18 1.80
C LYS A 29 -20.74 19.91 0.60
N ASP A 30 -21.37 20.98 0.11
CA ASP A 30 -22.39 20.93 -0.93
C ASP A 30 -23.56 20.02 -0.53
N SER A 31 -23.91 19.03 -1.35
CA SER A 31 -24.96 18.04 -1.09
C SER A 31 -24.51 16.87 -0.22
N ASN A 32 -23.21 16.78 0.09
CA ASN A 32 -22.62 15.64 0.76
C ASN A 32 -22.39 15.93 2.26
N PHE A 33 -22.51 14.88 3.08
CA PHE A 33 -22.22 15.00 4.51
C PHE A 33 -21.57 13.73 5.07
N VAL A 34 -20.80 13.90 6.13
CA VAL A 34 -20.41 12.81 7.02
C VAL A 34 -20.77 13.22 8.44
N ALA A 35 -21.54 12.40 9.10
CA ALA A 35 -21.90 12.55 10.49
C ALA A 35 -21.24 11.44 11.32
N VAL A 36 -20.53 11.84 12.35
CA VAL A 36 -19.93 10.97 13.37
C VAL A 36 -20.67 11.24 14.67
N ASN A 37 -21.36 10.24 15.18
CA ASN A 37 -22.02 10.28 16.47
C ASN A 37 -21.33 9.30 17.41
N ILE A 38 -20.91 9.79 18.58
CA ILE A 38 -20.33 8.98 19.66
C ILE A 38 -21.30 9.04 20.83
N PRO A 39 -22.21 8.07 20.97
CA PRO A 39 -23.22 8.04 22.03
C PRO A 39 -22.60 8.03 23.42
N SER A 40 -21.48 7.31 23.56
CA SER A 40 -20.77 7.18 24.83
C SER A 40 -19.29 6.95 24.59
N PHE A 41 -18.46 7.71 25.26
CA PHE A 41 -17.04 7.51 25.45
C PHE A 41 -16.77 7.39 26.94
N ILE A 42 -16.30 6.25 27.40
CA ILE A 42 -16.02 5.97 28.80
C ILE A 42 -14.52 5.77 28.95
N ILE A 43 -13.92 6.40 29.94
CA ILE A 43 -12.53 6.16 30.33
C ILE A 43 -12.46 5.90 31.82
N GLU A 44 -11.87 4.78 32.20
CA GLU A 44 -11.67 4.31 33.55
C GLU A 44 -10.25 3.79 33.73
N ASN A 45 -9.51 4.34 34.69
CA ASN A 45 -8.12 3.97 34.94
C ASN A 45 -7.27 3.97 33.67
N ASN A 46 -7.39 5.04 32.86
CA ASN A 46 -6.74 5.19 31.56
C ASN A 46 -7.21 4.25 30.45
N HIS A 47 -8.11 3.31 30.69
CA HIS A 47 -8.70 2.45 29.66
C HIS A 47 -9.96 3.10 29.14
N PHE A 48 -10.10 3.20 27.83
CA PHE A 48 -11.28 3.76 27.19
C PHE A 48 -12.03 2.75 26.34
N GLN A 49 -13.32 2.94 26.30
CA GLN A 49 -14.23 2.24 25.40
C GLN A 49 -15.22 3.25 24.80
N SER A 50 -15.50 3.09 23.53
CA SER A 50 -16.41 3.95 22.80
C SER A 50 -17.08 3.19 21.66
N THR A 51 -18.33 3.54 21.44
CA THR A 51 -19.09 3.17 20.25
C THR A 51 -19.17 4.39 19.35
N ILE A 52 -18.85 4.23 18.06
CA ILE A 52 -18.82 5.30 17.07
C ILE A 52 -19.79 4.93 15.95
N GLN A 53 -20.74 5.80 15.69
CA GLN A 53 -21.70 5.65 14.59
C GLN A 53 -21.31 6.61 13.48
N ILE A 54 -21.12 6.09 12.28
CA ILE A 54 -20.72 6.89 11.12
C ILE A 54 -21.79 6.77 10.04
N LYS A 55 -22.26 7.91 9.59
CA LYS A 55 -23.20 8.04 8.49
C LYS A 55 -22.59 8.93 7.41
N GLU A 56 -22.46 8.41 6.23
CA GLU A 56 -21.95 9.13 5.05
C GLU A 56 -23.03 9.12 3.96
N ASP A 57 -23.52 10.30 3.61
CA ASP A 57 -24.51 10.49 2.56
C ASP A 57 -25.66 9.48 2.62
N THR A 58 -25.93 8.78 1.51
CA THR A 58 -26.95 7.74 1.41
C THR A 58 -26.47 6.35 1.82
N LEU A 59 -25.17 6.17 2.12
CA LEU A 59 -24.61 4.88 2.50
C LEU A 59 -25.21 4.37 3.81
N PRO A 60 -25.24 3.05 4.05
CA PRO A 60 -25.67 2.49 5.33
C PRO A 60 -24.85 3.04 6.48
N GLN A 61 -25.50 3.24 7.63
CA GLN A 61 -24.80 3.65 8.85
C GLN A 61 -23.86 2.53 9.29
N GLN A 62 -22.63 2.91 9.61
CA GLN A 62 -21.65 2.00 10.17
C GLN A 62 -21.60 2.14 11.70
N LEU A 63 -21.37 1.05 12.38
CA LEU A 63 -21.13 0.98 13.80
C LEU A 63 -19.69 0.49 14.01
N TRP A 64 -18.87 1.28 14.71
CA TRP A 64 -17.50 0.93 15.07
C TRP A 64 -17.39 0.88 16.59
N GLU A 65 -16.60 -0.07 17.07
CA GLU A 65 -16.17 -0.17 18.44
C GLU A 65 -14.72 0.30 18.53
N ALA A 66 -14.43 1.14 19.49
CA ALA A 66 -13.07 1.60 19.77
C ALA A 66 -12.74 1.32 21.24
N THR A 67 -11.63 0.64 21.48
CA THR A 67 -11.11 0.34 22.82
C THR A 67 -9.64 0.68 22.89
N GLY A 68 -9.15 1.00 24.08
CA GLY A 68 -7.72 1.27 24.20
C GLY A 68 -7.31 1.78 25.58
N GLU A 69 -6.09 2.32 25.62
CA GLU A 69 -5.45 2.85 26.79
C GLU A 69 -4.81 4.19 26.44
N LEU A 70 -5.03 5.20 27.28
CA LEU A 70 -4.44 6.53 27.13
C LEU A 70 -3.71 6.88 28.43
N ASN A 71 -2.38 6.94 28.39
CA ASN A 71 -1.59 7.35 29.55
C ASN A 71 -1.04 8.76 29.32
N ARG A 72 -1.56 9.72 30.09
CA ARG A 72 -1.17 11.14 30.02
C ARG A 72 0.24 11.39 30.55
N ARG A 73 0.69 10.62 31.55
CA ARG A 73 2.02 10.81 32.17
C ARG A 73 3.13 10.41 31.21
N ASP A 74 2.90 9.34 30.46
CA ASP A 74 3.90 8.75 29.56
C ASP A 74 3.67 9.17 28.10
N TYR A 75 2.62 9.94 27.82
CA TYR A 75 2.20 10.34 26.47
C TYR A 75 2.07 9.14 25.52
N THR A 76 1.43 8.08 26.01
CA THR A 76 1.15 6.87 25.23
C THR A 76 -0.32 6.75 24.91
N LEU A 77 -0.60 6.25 23.73
CA LEU A 77 -1.93 5.88 23.25
C LEU A 77 -1.86 4.49 22.66
N LYS A 78 -2.76 3.61 23.08
CA LYS A 78 -3.07 2.35 22.44
C LYS A 78 -4.53 2.37 22.06
N ALA A 79 -4.86 2.02 20.85
CA ALA A 79 -6.24 1.99 20.38
C ALA A 79 -6.46 0.79 19.45
N SER A 80 -7.63 0.22 19.49
CA SER A 80 -8.10 -0.79 18.56
C SER A 80 -9.50 -0.43 18.10
N VAL A 81 -9.73 -0.48 16.80
CA VAL A 81 -11.01 -0.15 16.16
C VAL A 81 -11.44 -1.33 15.32
N PHE A 82 -12.67 -1.76 15.50
CA PHE A 82 -13.29 -2.87 14.76
C PHE A 82 -14.81 -2.66 14.67
N ALA A 83 -15.47 -3.34 13.75
CA ALA A 83 -16.92 -3.36 13.69
C ALA A 83 -17.46 -4.59 14.43
N PRO A 84 -18.62 -4.49 15.12
CA PRO A 84 -19.26 -5.63 15.74
C PRO A 84 -19.70 -6.66 14.68
N GLU A 85 -19.98 -7.89 15.13
CA GLU A 85 -20.48 -8.99 14.28
C GLU A 85 -19.53 -9.34 13.13
N LYS A 86 -18.22 -9.09 13.26
CA LYS A 86 -17.21 -9.35 12.24
C LYS A 86 -17.48 -8.65 10.90
N ARG A 87 -18.18 -7.53 10.91
CA ARG A 87 -18.35 -6.68 9.73
C ARG A 87 -17.05 -5.93 9.45
N LYS A 88 -16.85 -5.55 8.19
CA LYS A 88 -15.73 -4.68 7.83
C LYS A 88 -16.07 -3.22 8.11
N ILE A 89 -15.08 -2.48 8.54
CA ILE A 89 -15.11 -1.01 8.59
C ILE A 89 -14.80 -0.48 7.19
N SER A 90 -15.60 0.48 6.71
CA SER A 90 -15.33 1.26 5.51
C SER A 90 -14.90 2.67 5.89
N LEU A 91 -13.76 3.12 5.39
CA LEU A 91 -13.26 4.47 5.69
C LEU A 91 -14.12 5.53 4.98
N PRO A 92 -14.72 6.48 5.72
CA PRO A 92 -15.48 7.56 5.12
C PRO A 92 -14.57 8.51 4.31
N TYR A 93 -15.14 9.29 3.41
CA TYR A 93 -14.47 10.24 2.51
C TYR A 93 -13.56 9.66 1.44
N ILE A 94 -13.03 8.44 1.60
CA ILE A 94 -12.03 7.89 0.71
C ILE A 94 -12.60 7.71 -0.69
N THR A 95 -13.80 7.12 -0.80
CA THR A 95 -14.45 6.91 -2.10
C THR A 95 -14.71 8.22 -2.82
N ARG A 96 -15.22 9.20 -2.11
CA ARG A 96 -15.55 10.51 -2.70
C ARG A 96 -14.32 11.31 -3.10
N ARG A 97 -13.27 11.31 -2.26
CA ARG A 97 -12.08 12.14 -2.48
C ARG A 97 -11.09 11.54 -3.46
N PHE A 98 -10.97 10.23 -3.46
CA PHE A 98 -9.93 9.51 -4.20
C PHE A 98 -10.50 8.48 -5.18
N GLY A 99 -11.81 8.25 -5.22
CA GLY A 99 -12.41 7.19 -6.04
C GLY A 99 -12.03 5.77 -5.60
N ALA A 100 -11.54 5.64 -4.36
CA ALA A 100 -11.09 4.37 -3.79
C ALA A 100 -12.06 3.89 -2.71
N GLU A 101 -12.27 2.60 -2.62
CA GLU A 101 -12.97 1.95 -1.49
C GLU A 101 -11.91 1.27 -0.62
N VAL A 102 -11.93 1.57 0.68
CA VAL A 102 -10.99 0.98 1.65
C VAL A 102 -11.79 0.43 2.81
N THR A 103 -11.69 -0.89 3.00
CA THR A 103 -12.33 -1.58 4.12
C THR A 103 -11.32 -2.44 4.87
N PHE A 104 -11.57 -2.70 6.16
CA PHE A 104 -10.72 -3.58 6.98
C PHE A 104 -11.52 -4.20 8.13
N ASP A 105 -10.98 -5.28 8.71
CA ASP A 105 -11.58 -5.94 9.85
C ASP A 105 -11.23 -5.25 11.17
N THR A 106 -9.95 -5.01 11.39
CA THR A 106 -9.42 -4.42 12.63
C THR A 106 -8.23 -3.52 12.34
N LEU A 107 -8.22 -2.35 12.95
CA LEU A 107 -7.06 -1.45 12.98
C LEU A 107 -6.62 -1.30 14.44
N SER A 108 -5.38 -1.70 14.75
CA SER A 108 -4.75 -1.48 16.04
C SER A 108 -3.61 -0.48 15.89
N TYR A 109 -3.53 0.45 16.80
CA TYR A 109 -2.55 1.53 16.78
C TYR A 109 -1.98 1.75 18.17
N ASN A 110 -0.67 1.88 18.29
CA ASN A 110 -0.05 2.41 19.47
C ASN A 110 0.95 3.51 19.11
N MET A 111 1.10 4.45 20.02
CA MET A 111 1.95 5.60 19.84
C MET A 111 2.53 6.02 21.18
N THR A 112 3.79 6.43 21.16
CA THR A 112 4.45 7.13 22.26
C THR A 112 5.06 8.41 21.73
N LYS A 113 4.77 9.52 22.41
CA LYS A 113 5.39 10.81 22.12
C LYS A 113 6.64 10.97 23.02
N ASP A 114 7.79 11.29 22.42
CA ASP A 114 9.00 11.60 23.20
C ASP A 114 8.88 13.01 23.81
N LYS A 115 9.05 13.09 25.12
CA LYS A 115 8.98 14.34 25.88
C LYS A 115 10.22 15.22 25.75
N ARG A 116 11.35 14.66 25.31
CA ARG A 116 12.66 15.30 25.30
C ARG A 116 12.92 16.20 24.11
N ALA A 117 12.11 16.09 23.06
CA ALA A 117 12.28 16.88 21.85
C ALA A 117 11.68 18.28 22.01
N SER A 118 12.50 19.33 22.14
CA SER A 118 12.04 20.71 22.34
C SER A 118 11.50 21.37 21.08
N ASN A 119 12.08 21.11 19.91
CA ASN A 119 11.70 21.73 18.63
C ASN A 119 11.15 20.73 17.58
N GLN A 120 11.18 19.47 17.88
CA GLN A 120 10.74 18.38 17.01
C GLN A 120 9.77 17.48 17.77
N LEU A 121 8.79 16.95 17.08
CA LEU A 121 7.87 15.96 17.61
C LEU A 121 8.36 14.58 17.16
N LEU A 122 8.88 13.81 18.10
CA LEU A 122 9.28 12.43 17.86
C LEU A 122 8.15 11.50 18.31
N LEU A 123 7.62 10.73 17.39
CA LEU A 123 6.59 9.72 17.61
C LEU A 123 7.15 8.34 17.28
N LYS A 124 6.98 7.41 18.21
CA LYS A 124 7.30 5.99 18.00
C LYS A 124 6.05 5.17 18.20
N GLY A 125 5.87 4.16 17.39
CA GLY A 125 4.68 3.35 17.57
C GLY A 125 4.54 2.21 16.58
N LYS A 126 3.36 1.61 16.61
CA LYS A 126 3.00 0.47 15.81
C LYS A 126 1.57 0.61 15.34
N ALA A 127 1.38 0.43 14.05
CA ALA A 127 0.06 0.29 13.44
C ALA A 127 -0.07 -1.11 12.84
N ARG A 128 -1.22 -1.76 13.02
CA ARG A 128 -1.53 -3.06 12.44
C ARG A 128 -2.93 -3.01 11.86
N VAL A 129 -3.07 -3.48 10.65
CA VAL A 129 -4.35 -3.68 9.97
C VAL A 129 -4.52 -5.16 9.63
N ASN A 130 -5.73 -5.69 9.83
CA ASN A 130 -6.10 -7.04 9.41
C ASN A 130 -7.27 -6.95 8.44
N GLY A 131 -7.27 -7.83 7.44
CA GLY A 131 -8.34 -7.96 6.46
C GLY A 131 -8.56 -6.70 5.64
N LEU A 132 -7.48 -6.04 5.21
CA LEU A 132 -7.55 -4.81 4.41
C LEU A 132 -7.95 -5.15 2.98
N ASP A 133 -9.04 -4.53 2.51
CA ASP A 133 -9.43 -4.52 1.11
C ASP A 133 -9.33 -3.10 0.56
N VAL A 134 -8.74 -2.98 -0.62
CA VAL A 134 -8.62 -1.72 -1.35
C VAL A 134 -9.12 -1.93 -2.77
N PHE A 135 -10.06 -1.12 -3.20
CA PHE A 135 -10.49 -1.06 -4.59
C PHE A 135 -10.29 0.34 -5.16
N HIS A 136 -9.59 0.42 -6.27
CA HIS A 136 -9.44 1.64 -7.05
C HIS A 136 -9.17 1.28 -8.51
N LYS A 137 -10.00 1.78 -9.42
CA LYS A 137 -9.96 1.42 -10.85
C LYS A 137 -8.61 1.66 -11.54
N ALA A 138 -7.84 2.64 -11.08
CA ALA A 138 -6.51 2.91 -11.64
C ALA A 138 -5.43 1.98 -11.10
N LEU A 139 -5.67 1.25 -10.01
CA LEU A 139 -4.73 0.30 -9.43
C LEU A 139 -4.98 -1.12 -9.93
N SER A 140 -6.24 -1.56 -9.90
CA SER A 140 -6.63 -2.90 -10.31
C SER A 140 -8.11 -2.92 -10.70
N PRO A 141 -8.52 -3.78 -11.67
CA PRO A 141 -9.93 -4.07 -11.93
C PRO A 141 -10.58 -4.91 -10.82
N GLU A 142 -9.79 -5.53 -9.94
CA GLU A 142 -10.22 -6.38 -8.84
C GLU A 142 -9.92 -5.74 -7.48
N VAL A 143 -10.58 -6.22 -6.43
CA VAL A 143 -10.29 -5.82 -5.05
C VAL A 143 -8.91 -6.36 -4.64
N ILE A 144 -8.05 -5.47 -4.20
CA ILE A 144 -6.72 -5.82 -3.65
C ILE A 144 -6.91 -6.21 -2.19
N HIS A 145 -6.57 -7.45 -1.86
CA HIS A 145 -6.72 -7.99 -0.51
C HIS A 145 -5.38 -8.21 0.17
N LEU A 146 -5.26 -7.72 1.41
CA LEU A 146 -4.13 -7.92 2.30
C LEU A 146 -4.60 -8.51 3.62
N ASP A 147 -4.20 -9.74 3.91
CA ASP A 147 -4.58 -10.42 5.17
C ASP A 147 -4.10 -9.65 6.40
N ARG A 148 -2.85 -9.23 6.39
CA ARG A 148 -2.22 -8.50 7.50
C ARG A 148 -1.11 -7.58 7.04
N GLY A 149 -1.16 -6.33 7.49
CA GLY A 149 -0.08 -5.36 7.38
C GLY A 149 0.30 -4.80 8.74
N GLN A 150 1.59 -4.54 8.97
CA GLN A 150 2.08 -3.93 10.19
C GLN A 150 3.20 -2.93 9.88
N LEU A 151 3.15 -1.83 10.58
CA LEU A 151 4.16 -0.77 10.54
C LEU A 151 4.64 -0.50 11.97
N CYS A 152 5.92 -0.76 12.25
CA CYS A 152 6.59 -0.26 13.46
C CYS A 152 7.38 0.97 13.03
N TYR A 153 7.02 2.15 13.51
CA TYR A 153 7.54 3.41 12.99
C TYR A 153 8.25 4.24 14.04
N GLU A 154 9.25 4.96 13.58
CA GLU A 154 9.85 6.10 14.24
C GLU A 154 9.72 7.31 13.31
N MET A 155 8.95 8.31 13.74
CA MET A 155 8.59 9.47 12.92
C MET A 155 9.03 10.74 13.59
N ASN A 156 9.76 11.56 12.84
CA ASN A 156 10.19 12.88 13.27
C ASN A 156 9.43 13.95 12.50
N ILE A 157 8.77 14.85 13.21
CA ILE A 157 7.96 15.91 12.61
C ILE A 157 8.45 17.26 13.13
N SER A 158 8.93 18.08 12.21
CA SER A 158 9.30 19.48 12.49
C SER A 158 8.27 20.47 11.95
N GLY A 159 8.58 21.76 12.01
CA GLY A 159 7.77 22.81 11.37
C GLY A 159 7.74 22.68 9.83
N HIS A 160 8.77 22.14 9.22
CA HIS A 160 8.99 22.13 7.79
C HIS A 160 9.28 20.74 7.23
N SER A 161 9.45 19.70 8.05
CA SER A 161 9.76 18.35 7.60
C SER A 161 8.96 17.29 8.34
N LEU A 162 8.72 16.19 7.64
CA LEU A 162 8.24 14.93 8.16
C LEU A 162 9.22 13.86 7.68
N GLU A 163 9.71 13.06 8.62
CA GLU A 163 10.67 11.99 8.34
C GLU A 163 10.18 10.70 9.00
N LEU A 164 10.16 9.65 8.24
CA LEU A 164 9.99 8.27 8.71
C LEU A 164 11.38 7.64 8.68
N ASP A 165 11.90 7.38 9.88
CA ASP A 165 13.28 6.93 10.07
C ASP A 165 13.50 5.52 9.48
N SER A 166 14.74 5.24 9.07
CA SER A 166 15.15 3.94 8.51
C SER A 166 15.09 2.77 9.50
N THR A 167 14.90 3.04 10.80
CA THR A 167 14.59 2.01 11.80
C THR A 167 13.14 1.52 11.71
N THR A 168 12.31 2.22 10.93
CA THR A 168 10.94 1.80 10.64
C THR A 168 10.92 0.43 10.00
N ILE A 169 10.00 -0.42 10.44
CA ILE A 169 9.81 -1.77 9.93
C ILE A 169 8.41 -1.89 9.34
N VAL A 170 8.34 -2.31 8.10
CA VAL A 170 7.09 -2.74 7.47
C VAL A 170 7.09 -4.25 7.38
N ASP A 171 6.08 -4.87 8.00
CA ASP A 171 5.77 -6.29 7.83
C ASP A 171 4.55 -6.39 6.90
N PHE A 172 4.73 -7.09 5.82
CA PHE A 172 3.74 -7.23 4.76
C PHE A 172 3.67 -8.71 4.34
N ASN A 173 2.72 -9.44 4.91
CA ASN A 173 2.64 -10.91 4.81
C ASN A 173 3.95 -11.58 5.26
N LYS A 174 4.74 -12.13 4.33
CA LYS A 174 6.06 -12.73 4.62
C LYS A 174 7.23 -11.76 4.42
N LEU A 175 6.98 -10.59 3.83
CA LEU A 175 8.02 -9.60 3.61
C LEU A 175 8.18 -8.68 4.79
N GLN A 176 9.42 -8.42 5.15
CA GLN A 176 9.80 -7.38 6.08
C GLN A 176 10.85 -6.49 5.42
N PHE A 177 10.67 -5.18 5.49
CA PHE A 177 11.63 -4.22 4.95
C PHE A 177 11.63 -2.92 5.75
N HIS A 178 12.67 -2.11 5.55
CA HIS A 178 12.93 -0.86 6.26
C HIS A 178 12.83 0.31 5.28
N PRO A 179 11.67 0.99 5.18
CA PRO A 179 11.56 2.19 4.37
C PRO A 179 12.15 3.39 5.09
N TYR A 180 12.78 4.27 4.34
CA TYR A 180 13.09 5.63 4.72
C TYR A 180 12.26 6.58 3.87
N LEU A 181 11.56 7.52 4.49
CA LEU A 181 10.78 8.54 3.79
C LEU A 181 11.05 9.89 4.43
N ARG A 182 11.33 10.89 3.64
CA ARG A 182 11.43 12.27 4.10
C ARG A 182 10.70 13.21 3.14
N ALA A 183 9.91 14.10 3.70
CA ALA A 183 9.29 15.21 3.00
C ALA A 183 9.68 16.49 3.71
N GLU A 184 10.33 17.40 3.01
CA GLU A 184 10.80 18.67 3.56
C GLU A 184 10.33 19.82 2.68
N LYS A 185 9.95 20.94 3.31
CA LYS A 185 9.56 22.15 2.61
C LYS A 185 10.59 23.23 2.84
N GLU A 186 11.38 23.55 1.82
CA GLU A 186 12.36 24.62 1.85
C GLU A 186 11.98 25.75 0.90
N LYS A 187 11.99 27.00 1.39
CA LYS A 187 11.70 28.22 0.59
C LYS A 187 10.44 28.13 -0.28
N GLY A 188 9.43 27.36 0.19
CA GLY A 188 8.15 27.17 -0.51
C GLY A 188 8.06 25.92 -1.39
N ASN A 189 9.18 25.30 -1.75
CA ASN A 189 9.24 24.09 -2.56
C ASN A 189 9.34 22.84 -1.69
N TRP A 190 8.87 21.72 -2.23
CA TRP A 190 8.96 20.41 -1.58
C TRP A 190 10.19 19.65 -2.08
N HIS A 191 10.84 18.98 -1.16
CA HIS A 191 11.86 17.96 -1.41
C HIS A 191 11.40 16.64 -0.81
N PHE A 192 11.37 15.58 -1.62
CA PHE A 192 11.00 14.23 -1.18
C PHE A 192 12.16 13.27 -1.39
N THR A 193 12.45 12.50 -0.36
CA THR A 193 13.38 11.38 -0.44
C THR A 193 12.65 10.12 0.00
N ALA A 194 12.77 9.04 -0.76
CA ALA A 194 12.29 7.72 -0.41
C ALA A 194 13.37 6.68 -0.71
N ALA A 195 13.62 5.77 0.22
CA ALA A 195 14.60 4.71 0.03
C ALA A 195 14.15 3.40 0.67
N VAL A 196 14.49 2.30 0.03
CA VAL A 196 14.36 0.95 0.55
C VAL A 196 15.61 0.16 0.18
N ASN A 197 16.25 -0.43 1.18
CA ASN A 197 17.33 -1.40 0.97
C ASN A 197 16.94 -2.72 1.60
N LYS A 198 16.69 -3.73 0.78
CA LYS A 198 16.42 -5.07 1.24
C LYS A 198 17.55 -5.99 0.81
N SER A 199 18.29 -6.50 1.80
CA SER A 199 19.31 -7.51 1.58
C SER A 199 18.68 -8.81 1.08
N TRP A 200 19.50 -9.79 0.71
CA TRP A 200 19.08 -11.07 0.18
C TRP A 200 17.97 -11.72 1.02
N PHE A 201 16.89 -12.14 0.35
CA PHE A 201 15.74 -12.81 0.94
C PHE A 201 15.18 -13.84 -0.05
N PRO A 202 14.46 -14.89 0.43
CA PRO A 202 13.85 -15.87 -0.46
C PRO A 202 12.91 -15.23 -1.46
N ALA A 203 13.09 -15.53 -2.74
CA ALA A 203 12.24 -14.99 -3.81
C ALA A 203 10.76 -15.33 -3.60
N ASP A 204 10.46 -16.53 -3.08
CA ASP A 204 9.10 -16.98 -2.80
C ASP A 204 8.39 -16.11 -1.75
N ASP A 205 9.13 -15.47 -0.85
CA ASP A 205 8.55 -14.54 0.13
C ASP A 205 7.97 -13.29 -0.55
N LEU A 206 8.58 -12.81 -1.64
CA LEU A 206 8.02 -11.72 -2.43
C LEU A 206 6.72 -12.15 -3.09
N PHE A 207 6.76 -13.20 -3.90
CA PHE A 207 5.62 -13.61 -4.72
C PHE A 207 4.44 -14.09 -3.87
N SER A 208 4.71 -14.80 -2.76
CA SER A 208 3.67 -15.21 -1.81
C SER A 208 3.12 -14.07 -0.96
N SER A 209 3.78 -12.91 -0.92
CA SER A 209 3.33 -11.73 -0.19
C SER A 209 2.56 -10.75 -1.05
N LEU A 210 2.58 -10.89 -2.38
CA LEU A 210 1.83 -9.98 -3.25
C LEU A 210 0.33 -10.02 -2.90
N PRO A 211 -0.31 -8.86 -2.74
CA PRO A 211 -1.74 -8.80 -2.47
C PRO A 211 -2.53 -9.41 -3.62
N LYS A 212 -3.54 -10.20 -3.28
CA LYS A 212 -4.48 -10.73 -4.27
C LYS A 212 -5.17 -9.57 -4.99
N GLY A 213 -5.41 -9.74 -6.28
CA GLY A 213 -6.06 -8.75 -7.13
C GLY A 213 -5.14 -7.64 -7.64
N LEU A 214 -3.94 -7.43 -7.08
CA LEU A 214 -3.00 -6.41 -7.58
C LEU A 214 -2.20 -6.92 -8.79
N PHE A 215 -1.76 -8.16 -8.74
CA PHE A 215 -0.97 -8.82 -9.78
C PHE A 215 -1.61 -10.18 -10.13
N SER A 216 -2.83 -10.17 -10.65
CA SER A 216 -3.59 -11.40 -10.94
C SER A 216 -2.81 -12.40 -11.82
N ASN A 217 -1.98 -11.89 -12.72
CA ASN A 217 -1.12 -12.73 -13.57
C ASN A 217 -0.01 -13.48 -12.82
N LEU A 218 0.35 -13.02 -11.62
CA LEU A 218 1.37 -13.63 -10.77
C LEU A 218 0.79 -14.47 -9.64
N GLU A 219 -0.54 -14.53 -9.52
CA GLU A 219 -1.19 -15.31 -8.46
C GLU A 219 -0.84 -16.80 -8.56
N GLY A 220 -0.40 -17.37 -7.44
CA GLY A 220 -0.02 -18.79 -7.34
C GLY A 220 1.34 -19.13 -7.94
N ILE A 221 2.11 -18.15 -8.43
CA ILE A 221 3.50 -18.38 -8.85
C ILE A 221 4.34 -18.85 -7.67
N LYS A 222 5.19 -19.85 -7.92
CA LYS A 222 6.19 -20.32 -6.95
C LYS A 222 7.57 -20.17 -7.50
N THR A 223 8.48 -19.76 -6.65
CA THR A 223 9.85 -19.45 -7.05
C THR A 223 10.85 -20.06 -6.10
N SER A 224 12.11 -20.11 -6.52
CA SER A 224 13.26 -20.49 -5.70
C SER A 224 14.38 -19.49 -5.93
N GLY A 225 15.42 -19.56 -5.08
CA GLY A 225 16.53 -18.60 -5.12
C GLY A 225 16.26 -17.38 -4.22
N GLU A 226 17.13 -16.41 -4.35
CA GLU A 226 17.13 -15.21 -3.51
C GLU A 226 17.05 -13.95 -4.36
N LEU A 227 16.45 -12.91 -3.82
CA LEU A 227 16.38 -11.56 -4.38
C LEU A 227 16.96 -10.56 -3.41
N ALA A 228 17.52 -9.46 -3.92
CA ALA A 228 17.84 -8.27 -3.14
C ALA A 228 17.34 -7.06 -3.90
N TYR A 229 16.84 -6.05 -3.17
CA TYR A 229 16.24 -4.88 -3.79
C TYR A 229 16.80 -3.60 -3.22
N HIS A 230 17.14 -2.68 -4.10
CA HIS A 230 17.52 -1.32 -3.79
C HIS A 230 16.60 -0.35 -4.52
N PHE A 231 16.10 0.64 -3.79
CA PHE A 231 15.31 1.73 -4.33
C PHE A 231 15.74 3.05 -3.70
N LEU A 232 15.93 4.06 -4.51
CA LEU A 232 16.14 5.44 -4.10
C LEU A 232 15.38 6.38 -5.03
N LEU A 233 14.54 7.21 -4.45
CA LEU A 233 13.94 8.38 -5.10
C LEU A 233 14.36 9.61 -4.32
N ASP A 234 14.93 10.58 -5.01
CA ASP A 234 15.25 11.90 -4.45
C ASP A 234 14.79 12.96 -5.47
N ILE A 235 13.79 13.74 -5.09
CA ILE A 235 13.16 14.73 -5.96
C ILE A 235 13.02 16.07 -5.25
N ASP A 236 13.74 17.08 -5.76
CA ASP A 236 13.60 18.47 -5.36
C ASP A 236 12.75 19.22 -6.40
N PHE A 237 11.55 19.67 -6.01
CA PHE A 237 10.67 20.42 -6.89
C PHE A 237 11.18 21.84 -7.24
N ALA A 238 12.24 22.31 -6.56
CA ALA A 238 12.96 23.52 -6.96
C ALA A 238 13.99 23.26 -8.07
N GLN A 239 14.45 22.00 -8.23
CA GLN A 239 15.51 21.61 -9.16
C GLN A 239 15.20 20.22 -9.75
N LEU A 240 14.18 20.14 -10.60
CA LEU A 240 13.73 18.86 -11.18
C LEU A 240 14.82 18.14 -12.00
N ASP A 241 15.80 18.89 -12.54
CA ASP A 241 16.94 18.31 -13.26
C ASP A 241 17.89 17.52 -12.36
N SER A 242 17.77 17.66 -11.03
CA SER A 242 18.55 16.91 -10.04
C SER A 242 17.87 15.62 -9.57
N LEU A 243 16.73 15.24 -10.19
CA LEU A 243 16.02 14.00 -9.85
C LEU A 243 16.97 12.80 -9.88
N LYS A 244 16.96 12.04 -8.78
CA LYS A 244 17.60 10.73 -8.73
C LYS A 244 16.52 9.67 -8.56
N LEU A 245 16.52 8.71 -9.44
CA LEU A 245 15.67 7.51 -9.36
C LEU A 245 16.54 6.30 -9.63
N GLU A 246 16.72 5.49 -8.60
CA GLU A 246 17.45 4.24 -8.67
C GLU A 246 16.50 3.11 -8.28
N SER A 247 16.44 2.06 -9.09
CA SER A 247 15.67 0.86 -8.77
C SER A 247 16.42 -0.35 -9.33
N GLU A 248 16.96 -1.16 -8.44
CA GLU A 248 17.77 -2.32 -8.80
C GLU A 248 17.25 -3.56 -8.09
N LEU A 249 16.90 -4.59 -8.86
CA LEU A 249 16.56 -5.91 -8.37
C LEU A 249 17.70 -6.86 -8.74
N LYS A 250 18.38 -7.42 -7.74
CA LYS A 250 19.41 -8.45 -7.91
C LYS A 250 18.82 -9.82 -7.66
N GLU A 251 19.27 -10.80 -8.41
CA GLU A 251 18.85 -12.18 -8.29
C GLU A 251 20.05 -13.11 -8.05
N LYS A 252 19.81 -14.17 -7.29
CA LYS A 252 20.77 -15.25 -7.09
C LYS A 252 20.03 -16.58 -7.14
N ASP A 253 20.40 -17.43 -8.10
CA ASP A 253 19.78 -18.73 -8.35
C ASP A 253 18.25 -18.68 -8.52
N PHE A 254 17.72 -17.54 -8.98
CA PHE A 254 16.29 -17.34 -9.17
C PHE A 254 15.72 -18.24 -10.25
N ARG A 255 14.64 -18.96 -9.93
CA ARG A 255 13.89 -19.80 -10.86
C ARG A 255 12.42 -19.78 -10.53
N ILE A 256 11.57 -19.78 -11.56
CA ILE A 256 10.15 -20.03 -11.41
C ILE A 256 9.98 -21.56 -11.41
N THR A 257 9.52 -22.10 -10.29
CA THR A 257 9.30 -23.55 -10.09
C THR A 257 7.89 -23.99 -10.45
N SER A 258 6.91 -23.06 -10.38
CA SER A 258 5.54 -23.30 -10.82
C SER A 258 4.92 -21.96 -11.25
N TYR A 259 4.31 -21.97 -12.42
CA TYR A 259 3.50 -20.84 -12.89
C TYR A 259 2.13 -20.90 -12.22
N GLY A 260 1.64 -19.72 -11.78
CA GLY A 260 0.32 -19.60 -11.20
C GLY A 260 -0.79 -19.48 -12.24
N ALA A 261 -1.62 -18.44 -12.11
CA ALA A 261 -2.73 -18.17 -13.02
C ALA A 261 -2.30 -17.98 -14.48
N THR A 262 -1.08 -17.44 -14.72
CA THR A 262 -0.51 -17.31 -16.07
C THR A 262 0.59 -18.31 -16.29
N SER A 263 0.39 -19.25 -17.19
CA SER A 263 1.40 -20.20 -17.59
C SER A 263 2.16 -19.71 -18.84
N LEU A 264 3.47 -19.56 -18.73
CA LEU A 264 4.35 -19.25 -19.86
C LEU A 264 4.61 -20.49 -20.74
N SER A 265 4.09 -21.67 -20.41
CA SER A 265 4.19 -22.87 -21.24
C SER A 265 3.59 -22.68 -22.64
N LYS A 266 2.64 -21.73 -22.77
CA LYS A 266 2.09 -21.32 -24.06
C LYS A 266 3.14 -20.73 -25.01
N MET A 267 4.24 -20.17 -24.47
CA MET A 267 5.29 -19.56 -25.28
C MET A 267 6.24 -20.61 -25.93
N SER A 268 6.25 -21.81 -25.40
CA SER A 268 7.12 -22.92 -25.91
C SER A 268 6.34 -24.01 -26.62
N GLY A 269 5.03 -23.88 -26.79
CA GLY A 269 4.19 -24.87 -27.43
C GLY A 269 3.03 -24.25 -28.22
N GLU A 270 2.24 -25.10 -28.86
CA GLU A 270 1.04 -24.70 -29.58
C GLU A 270 -0.07 -24.32 -28.56
N PHE A 271 -0.79 -23.25 -28.85
CA PHE A 271 -1.95 -22.83 -28.07
C PHE A 271 -3.03 -22.18 -28.94
N ILE A 272 -4.25 -22.11 -28.41
CA ILE A 272 -5.35 -21.40 -29.06
C ILE A 272 -5.34 -19.94 -28.60
N TYR A 273 -5.33 -19.03 -29.55
CA TYR A 273 -5.39 -17.59 -29.32
C TYR A 273 -6.73 -17.02 -29.80
N THR A 274 -7.31 -16.15 -28.99
CA THR A 274 -8.49 -15.35 -29.38
C THR A 274 -8.09 -13.89 -29.45
N ALA A 275 -8.21 -13.31 -30.64
CA ALA A 275 -8.01 -11.88 -30.86
C ALA A 275 -9.26 -11.09 -30.43
N TYR A 276 -9.06 -9.94 -29.81
CA TYR A 276 -10.10 -9.05 -29.33
C TYR A 276 -9.94 -7.66 -29.95
N GLU A 277 -11.05 -7.04 -30.32
CA GLU A 277 -11.14 -5.61 -30.66
C GLU A 277 -12.13 -4.95 -29.71
N ASN A 278 -11.70 -3.91 -28.99
CA ASN A 278 -12.52 -3.23 -27.97
C ASN A 278 -13.18 -4.17 -26.95
N GLY A 279 -12.46 -5.26 -26.55
CA GLY A 279 -12.97 -6.25 -25.60
C GLY A 279 -13.93 -7.30 -26.21
N ILE A 280 -14.23 -7.23 -27.51
CA ILE A 280 -15.09 -8.18 -28.21
C ILE A 280 -14.22 -9.21 -28.94
N PRO A 281 -14.44 -10.54 -28.78
CA PRO A 281 -13.69 -11.55 -29.51
C PRO A 281 -14.02 -11.49 -30.98
N VAL A 282 -13.01 -11.31 -31.85
CA VAL A 282 -13.19 -11.21 -33.32
C VAL A 282 -12.72 -12.46 -34.05
N ARG A 283 -11.71 -13.18 -33.54
CA ARG A 283 -11.19 -14.37 -34.19
C ARG A 283 -10.45 -15.27 -33.21
N THR A 284 -10.69 -16.59 -33.34
CA THR A 284 -9.96 -17.63 -32.59
C THR A 284 -9.22 -18.55 -33.56
N PHE A 285 -7.93 -18.79 -33.29
CA PHE A 285 -7.08 -19.63 -34.17
C PHE A 285 -5.91 -20.24 -33.36
N PRO A 286 -5.34 -21.38 -33.83
CA PRO A 286 -4.15 -21.94 -33.22
C PRO A 286 -2.91 -21.09 -33.58
N ILE A 287 -2.02 -20.91 -32.59
CA ILE A 287 -0.66 -20.42 -32.80
C ILE A 287 0.28 -21.60 -32.59
N GLY A 288 0.89 -22.06 -33.67
CA GLY A 288 1.76 -23.22 -33.68
C GLY A 288 1.61 -24.05 -34.94
N PRO A 289 2.18 -25.28 -34.98
CA PRO A 289 2.24 -26.12 -36.17
C PRO A 289 0.90 -26.45 -36.85
N SER A 290 -0.21 -26.45 -36.11
CA SER A 290 -1.55 -26.66 -36.68
C SER A 290 -2.14 -25.44 -37.39
N CYS A 291 -1.49 -24.28 -37.29
CA CYS A 291 -1.90 -23.11 -38.05
C CYS A 291 -1.52 -23.25 -39.52
N LYS A 292 -2.49 -23.02 -40.42
CA LYS A 292 -2.32 -23.20 -41.89
C LYS A 292 -1.07 -22.48 -42.47
N HIS A 293 -0.69 -21.38 -41.87
CA HIS A 293 0.45 -20.55 -42.34
C HIS A 293 1.59 -20.50 -41.32
N PHE A 294 1.71 -21.52 -40.48
CA PHE A 294 2.81 -21.62 -39.55
C PHE A 294 4.13 -21.79 -40.27
N THR A 295 5.11 -20.98 -39.89
CA THR A 295 6.49 -21.08 -40.34
C THR A 295 7.39 -21.21 -39.14
N PRO A 296 8.14 -22.28 -38.97
CA PRO A 296 9.10 -22.43 -37.86
C PRO A 296 10.10 -21.27 -37.86
N LEU A 297 10.52 -20.83 -36.66
CA LEU A 297 11.41 -19.67 -36.49
C LEU A 297 12.68 -19.80 -37.34
N ASP A 298 13.28 -21.01 -37.45
CA ASP A 298 14.50 -21.25 -38.21
C ASP A 298 14.29 -21.16 -39.74
N SER A 299 13.05 -21.24 -40.19
CA SER A 299 12.67 -21.08 -41.59
C SER A 299 12.31 -19.64 -41.95
N ILE A 300 12.24 -18.73 -40.98
CA ILE A 300 12.01 -17.30 -41.17
C ILE A 300 13.37 -16.63 -41.48
N SER A 301 13.40 -15.80 -42.53
CA SER A 301 14.56 -15.00 -42.88
C SER A 301 15.18 -14.28 -41.69
N PRO A 302 16.51 -14.36 -41.46
CA PRO A 302 17.17 -13.62 -40.39
C PRO A 302 16.91 -12.10 -40.46
N ILE A 303 16.82 -11.55 -41.67
CA ILE A 303 16.54 -10.14 -41.88
C ILE A 303 15.14 -9.80 -41.34
N LEU A 304 14.12 -10.61 -41.66
CA LEU A 304 12.77 -10.39 -41.19
C LEU A 304 12.69 -10.48 -39.64
N ARG A 305 13.35 -11.50 -39.05
CA ARG A 305 13.44 -11.65 -37.60
C ARG A 305 14.05 -10.39 -36.94
N MET A 306 15.20 -9.92 -37.48
CA MET A 306 15.87 -8.72 -37.01
C MET A 306 14.99 -7.46 -37.17
N SER A 307 14.31 -7.33 -38.32
CA SER A 307 13.44 -6.16 -38.57
C SER A 307 12.27 -6.10 -37.58
N VAL A 308 11.62 -7.25 -37.30
CA VAL A 308 10.55 -7.32 -36.31
C VAL A 308 11.09 -6.98 -34.91
N MET A 309 12.20 -7.56 -34.51
CA MET A 309 12.81 -7.27 -33.21
C MET A 309 13.21 -5.79 -33.09
N GLN A 310 13.79 -5.21 -34.13
CA GLN A 310 14.19 -3.81 -34.11
C GLN A 310 13.00 -2.85 -34.06
N SER A 311 11.86 -3.24 -34.66
CA SER A 311 10.65 -2.41 -34.63
C SER A 311 9.90 -2.49 -33.31
N GLU A 312 9.92 -3.65 -32.64
CA GLU A 312 9.23 -3.86 -31.37
C GLU A 312 10.10 -3.43 -30.17
N ASP A 313 11.37 -3.86 -30.18
CA ASP A 313 12.30 -3.56 -29.11
C ASP A 313 13.76 -3.70 -29.61
N GLY A 314 14.32 -2.61 -30.09
CA GLY A 314 15.67 -2.60 -30.63
C GLY A 314 16.78 -2.93 -29.64
N ALA A 315 16.49 -2.86 -28.35
CA ALA A 315 17.44 -3.22 -27.29
C ALA A 315 17.14 -4.56 -26.62
N PHE A 316 16.24 -5.37 -27.16
CA PHE A 316 15.74 -6.63 -26.56
C PHE A 316 16.84 -7.54 -26.00
N PHE A 317 17.98 -7.65 -26.66
CA PHE A 317 19.11 -8.46 -26.20
C PHE A 317 20.00 -7.80 -25.15
N TYR A 318 19.81 -6.50 -24.89
CA TYR A 318 20.68 -5.70 -24.04
C TYR A 318 20.07 -5.33 -22.70
N HIS A 319 18.77 -5.60 -22.51
CA HIS A 319 18.08 -5.38 -21.24
C HIS A 319 17.41 -6.66 -20.72
N ARG A 320 17.01 -6.64 -19.45
CA ARG A 320 16.34 -7.77 -18.77
C ARG A 320 14.88 -7.44 -18.45
N GLY A 321 14.10 -7.10 -19.49
CA GLY A 321 12.66 -6.86 -19.39
C GLY A 321 12.22 -5.41 -19.54
N PHE A 322 13.02 -4.44 -19.15
CA PHE A 322 12.73 -3.01 -19.32
C PHE A 322 13.97 -2.26 -19.83
N LEU A 323 13.74 -1.25 -20.68
CA LEU A 323 14.70 -0.18 -20.92
C LEU A 323 14.56 0.79 -19.73
N PRO A 324 15.66 1.12 -19.00
CA PRO A 324 15.63 2.09 -17.93
C PRO A 324 15.34 3.50 -18.44
#